data_de2a33df4a983d333bf541e93d2e1845
#
_entry.id   de2a33df4a983d333bf541e93d2e1845
#
_cell.length_a   1.000
_cell.length_b   1.000
_cell.length_c   1.000
_cell.angle_alpha   90.00
_cell.angle_beta   90.00
_cell.angle_gamma   90.00
#
_symmetry.space_group_name_H-M   'P 1'
#
loop_
_entity.id
_entity.type
_entity.pdbx_description
1 polymer ?
#
loop_
_entity_poly.entity_id
_entity_poly.type
_entity_poly.pdbx_seq_one_letter_code
_entity_poly.pdbx_strand_id
1 'polypeptide(L)'
;MADSSTSMSTNRSHVQTELFRPSLSYPSHPYAEILSRTAERFPENEAVIFRDVNLTYRELDALVNAFANALLDLGIRKGERVCLLMTNRPEFLVSWFALARIGAIISPMNPSYKEREVAYQLNDSEAVAIVVQRELLPLVQAVHAQTPALKHIIIVGADQQVREPQVYSFGHLVHTHAPTPPTSPVPAWEDVLTIPYSSGTTGLPKGVMLSHKNVVCNACQSLATARITSQDRMLVFVPLYHIYGIMLIGTASMSGATMVVMERFETERCLQLIQEQRITLLYSVPQVLTPLSDWPQLKEYNLSTVR
;
A
#
# COMPACT_ATOMS: atom_id res chain seq x y z
N MET A 1 -42.67 -45.62 -36.80
CA MET A 1 -41.99 -44.32 -36.90
C MET A 1 -41.50 -44.00 -35.51
N ALA A 2 -40.21 -44.21 -35.27
CA ALA A 2 -39.62 -44.08 -33.97
C ALA A 2 -39.06 -42.64 -33.82
N ASP A 3 -39.47 -42.01 -32.77
CA ASP A 3 -39.03 -40.67 -32.39
C ASP A 3 -37.78 -40.80 -31.50
N SER A 4 -36.64 -40.35 -32.01
CA SER A 4 -35.36 -40.36 -31.35
C SER A 4 -35.04 -38.96 -30.82
N SER A 5 -35.50 -38.65 -29.61
CA SER A 5 -35.06 -37.45 -28.87
C SER A 5 -33.88 -37.85 -27.96
N THR A 6 -32.67 -37.66 -28.47
CA THR A 6 -31.44 -37.80 -27.70
C THR A 6 -31.28 -36.59 -26.80
N SER A 7 -31.54 -36.72 -25.51
CA SER A 7 -31.27 -35.70 -24.51
C SER A 7 -29.77 -35.56 -24.28
N MET A 8 -29.17 -34.50 -24.77
CA MET A 8 -27.86 -34.04 -24.29
C MET A 8 -28.00 -33.50 -22.85
N SER A 9 -27.87 -34.36 -21.89
CA SER A 9 -27.70 -33.94 -20.49
C SER A 9 -26.29 -33.39 -20.30
N THR A 10 -26.22 -32.10 -20.12
CA THR A 10 -25.04 -31.29 -20.01
C THR A 10 -24.28 -31.59 -18.73
N ASN A 11 -23.06 -32.07 -18.90
CA ASN A 11 -22.04 -32.25 -17.88
C ASN A 11 -21.47 -30.91 -17.39
N ARG A 12 -22.34 -29.99 -16.93
CA ARG A 12 -21.93 -28.65 -16.42
C ARG A 12 -21.70 -28.59 -14.92
N SER A 13 -21.99 -29.63 -14.16
CA SER A 13 -21.95 -29.61 -12.69
C SER A 13 -20.60 -29.98 -12.08
N HIS A 14 -19.70 -30.64 -12.80
CA HIS A 14 -18.42 -31.08 -12.23
C HIS A 14 -17.26 -30.09 -12.36
N VAL A 15 -17.30 -29.16 -13.32
CA VAL A 15 -16.21 -28.19 -13.53
C VAL A 15 -16.29 -27.03 -12.54
N GLN A 16 -17.47 -26.70 -12.01
CA GLN A 16 -17.64 -25.59 -11.08
C GLN A 16 -17.25 -25.92 -9.63
N THR A 17 -17.22 -27.18 -9.23
CA THR A 17 -16.97 -27.57 -7.84
C THR A 17 -15.48 -27.66 -7.47
N GLU A 18 -14.60 -27.88 -8.43
CA GLU A 18 -13.14 -27.92 -8.17
C GLU A 18 -12.45 -26.54 -8.22
N LEU A 19 -13.07 -25.55 -8.86
CA LEU A 19 -12.52 -24.20 -8.98
C LEU A 19 -12.68 -23.34 -7.71
N PHE A 20 -13.45 -23.77 -6.73
CA PHE A 20 -13.83 -22.95 -5.56
C PHE A 20 -13.47 -23.53 -4.20
N ARG A 21 -12.32 -24.22 -4.05
CA ARG A 21 -11.87 -24.61 -2.71
C ARG A 21 -10.35 -24.63 -2.59
N PRO A 22 -9.80 -23.61 -1.93
CA PRO A 22 -9.02 -23.94 -0.76
C PRO A 22 -9.75 -23.46 0.50
N SER A 23 -9.87 -24.30 1.50
CA SER A 23 -10.08 -23.85 2.87
C SER A 23 -8.81 -23.10 3.27
N LEU A 24 -8.83 -21.76 3.21
CA LEU A 24 -7.69 -20.94 3.62
C LEU A 24 -7.66 -20.88 5.14
N SER A 25 -6.54 -21.23 5.74
CA SER A 25 -6.27 -20.87 7.13
C SER A 25 -5.72 -19.44 7.17
N TYR A 26 -6.35 -18.58 7.95
CA TYR A 26 -5.91 -17.21 8.15
C TYR A 26 -4.99 -17.11 9.37
N PRO A 27 -3.93 -16.31 9.34
CA PRO A 27 -3.10 -16.06 10.52
C PRO A 27 -3.90 -15.36 11.61
N SER A 28 -3.54 -15.60 12.86
CA SER A 28 -4.22 -15.02 14.03
C SER A 28 -3.59 -13.69 14.48
N HIS A 29 -2.53 -13.23 13.82
CA HIS A 29 -1.83 -11.99 14.17
C HIS A 29 -2.32 -10.81 13.32
N PRO A 30 -2.36 -9.58 13.88
CA PRO A 30 -2.81 -8.40 13.17
C PRO A 30 -1.84 -8.01 12.04
N TYR A 31 -2.33 -7.21 11.10
CA TYR A 31 -1.52 -6.67 9.99
C TYR A 31 -0.26 -5.95 10.46
N ALA A 32 -0.30 -5.32 11.62
CA ALA A 32 0.82 -4.64 12.26
C ALA A 32 2.11 -5.50 12.39
N GLU A 33 1.97 -6.82 12.52
CA GLU A 33 3.10 -7.75 12.68
C GLU A 33 3.61 -8.35 11.35
N ILE A 34 2.92 -8.12 10.23
CA ILE A 34 3.26 -8.79 8.96
C ILE A 34 4.68 -8.47 8.53
N LEU A 35 5.05 -7.18 8.51
CA LEU A 35 6.37 -6.77 8.03
C LEU A 35 7.50 -7.32 8.91
N SER A 36 7.39 -7.20 10.25
CA SER A 36 8.43 -7.71 11.16
C SER A 36 8.63 -9.22 11.03
N ARG A 37 7.53 -10.00 10.93
CA ARG A 37 7.59 -11.45 10.71
C ARG A 37 8.23 -11.80 9.37
N THR A 38 8.00 -11.00 8.34
CA THR A 38 8.62 -11.19 7.03
C THR A 38 10.09 -10.80 7.04
N ALA A 39 10.45 -9.72 7.73
CA ALA A 39 11.84 -9.31 7.93
C ALA A 39 12.64 -10.34 8.73
N GLU A 40 12.03 -11.02 9.71
CA GLU A 40 12.65 -12.14 10.42
C GLU A 40 12.87 -13.35 9.50
N ARG A 41 11.91 -13.64 8.62
CA ARG A 41 11.95 -14.83 7.74
C ARG A 41 12.82 -14.63 6.51
N PHE A 42 12.81 -13.44 5.93
CA PHE A 42 13.48 -13.07 4.68
C PHE A 42 14.25 -11.75 4.80
N PRO A 43 15.17 -11.61 5.77
CA PRO A 43 15.80 -10.32 6.08
C PRO A 43 16.55 -9.70 4.90
N GLU A 44 17.19 -10.52 4.07
CA GLU A 44 18.04 -10.08 2.95
C GLU A 44 17.27 -9.97 1.62
N ASN A 45 16.00 -10.41 1.56
CA ASN A 45 15.23 -10.23 0.35
C ASN A 45 14.98 -8.74 0.12
N GLU A 46 15.05 -8.33 -1.15
CA GLU A 46 14.63 -6.99 -1.55
C GLU A 46 13.14 -6.81 -1.29
N ALA A 47 12.78 -5.85 -0.46
CA ALA A 47 11.38 -5.52 -0.16
C ALA A 47 10.84 -4.50 -1.15
N VAL A 48 11.62 -3.44 -1.42
CA VAL A 48 11.21 -2.31 -2.26
C VAL A 48 12.37 -1.84 -3.13
N ILE A 49 12.10 -1.70 -4.42
CA ILE A 49 12.97 -1.02 -5.37
C ILE A 49 12.22 0.19 -5.93
N PHE A 50 12.83 1.38 -5.83
CA PHE A 50 12.29 2.62 -6.36
C PHE A 50 13.44 3.52 -6.84
N ARG A 51 13.58 3.74 -8.15
CA ARG A 51 14.70 4.49 -8.73
C ARG A 51 16.04 3.90 -8.24
N ASP A 52 16.86 4.70 -7.58
CA ASP A 52 18.16 4.32 -7.01
C ASP A 52 18.05 3.79 -5.57
N VAL A 53 16.85 3.71 -5.00
CA VAL A 53 16.59 3.18 -3.67
C VAL A 53 16.28 1.70 -3.76
N ASN A 54 17.06 0.89 -3.06
CA ASN A 54 16.81 -0.54 -2.88
C ASN A 54 16.85 -0.85 -1.39
N LEU A 55 15.73 -1.34 -0.85
CA LEU A 55 15.60 -1.69 0.56
C LEU A 55 15.31 -3.17 0.71
N THR A 56 16.10 -3.84 1.54
CA THR A 56 15.78 -5.19 2.04
C THR A 56 14.61 -5.14 3.04
N TYR A 57 14.02 -6.28 3.34
CA TYR A 57 12.98 -6.37 4.38
C TYR A 57 13.51 -5.94 5.76
N ARG A 58 14.76 -6.25 6.09
CA ARG A 58 15.44 -5.79 7.33
C ARG A 58 15.54 -4.27 7.38
N GLU A 59 16.00 -3.65 6.30
CA GLU A 59 16.16 -2.20 6.23
C GLU A 59 14.80 -1.49 6.26
N LEU A 60 13.80 -2.00 5.54
CA LEU A 60 12.44 -1.46 5.58
C LEU A 60 11.86 -1.56 6.99
N ASP A 61 12.03 -2.70 7.69
CA ASP A 61 11.54 -2.87 9.06
C ASP A 61 12.23 -1.92 10.05
N ALA A 62 13.53 -1.70 9.88
CA ALA A 62 14.30 -0.73 10.68
C ALA A 62 13.80 0.71 10.49
N LEU A 63 13.57 1.14 9.24
CA LEU A 63 12.98 2.46 8.94
C LEU A 63 11.57 2.61 9.51
N VAL A 64 10.77 1.56 9.43
CA VAL A 64 9.42 1.51 10.01
C VAL A 64 9.45 1.64 11.52
N ASN A 65 10.37 0.95 12.19
CA ASN A 65 10.55 1.06 13.65
C ASN A 65 10.94 2.49 14.05
N ALA A 66 11.92 3.08 13.37
CA ALA A 66 12.38 4.44 13.65
C ALA A 66 11.24 5.44 13.48
N PHE A 67 10.47 5.34 12.39
CA PHE A 67 9.35 6.23 12.16
C PHE A 67 8.19 5.99 13.14
N ALA A 68 7.92 4.74 13.53
CA ALA A 68 6.93 4.41 14.56
C ALA A 68 7.27 5.03 15.91
N ASN A 69 8.55 4.97 16.33
CA ASN A 69 9.03 5.65 17.54
C ASN A 69 8.86 7.17 17.44
N ALA A 70 9.21 7.76 16.29
CA ALA A 70 9.00 9.20 16.07
C ALA A 70 7.53 9.61 16.19
N LEU A 71 6.61 8.84 15.62
CA LEU A 71 5.17 9.10 15.73
C LEU A 71 4.68 9.04 17.18
N LEU A 72 5.18 8.08 17.96
CA LEU A 72 4.87 7.98 19.40
C LEU A 72 5.40 9.19 20.18
N ASP A 73 6.60 9.67 19.87
CA ASP A 73 7.21 10.85 20.52
C ASP A 73 6.45 12.13 20.16
N LEU A 74 5.88 12.22 18.94
CA LEU A 74 4.96 13.30 18.55
C LEU A 74 3.59 13.20 19.26
N GLY A 75 3.35 12.17 20.04
CA GLY A 75 2.10 11.99 20.78
C GLY A 75 1.00 11.27 19.98
N ILE A 76 1.27 10.74 18.80
CA ILE A 76 0.28 9.98 18.03
C ILE A 76 0.06 8.62 18.71
N ARG A 77 -1.20 8.25 18.90
CA ARG A 77 -1.59 7.06 19.66
C ARG A 77 -2.53 6.16 18.85
N LYS A 78 -2.69 4.94 19.35
CA LYS A 78 -3.66 3.96 18.83
C LYS A 78 -5.05 4.57 18.65
N GLY A 79 -5.65 4.36 17.48
CA GLY A 79 -6.99 4.85 17.13
C GLY A 79 -7.02 6.28 16.59
N GLU A 80 -5.93 7.05 16.65
CA GLU A 80 -5.85 8.34 15.99
C GLU A 80 -5.63 8.20 14.48
N ARG A 81 -6.20 9.11 13.69
CA ARG A 81 -6.15 9.06 12.23
C ARG A 81 -4.99 9.92 11.72
N VAL A 82 -4.23 9.32 10.79
CA VAL A 82 -3.13 9.99 10.10
C VAL A 82 -3.33 9.88 8.60
N CYS A 83 -3.35 11.01 7.92
CA CYS A 83 -3.47 11.06 6.47
C CYS A 83 -2.11 10.84 5.79
N LEU A 84 -2.12 10.15 4.64
CA LEU A 84 -0.97 10.00 3.77
C LEU A 84 -1.26 10.64 2.42
N LEU A 85 -0.60 11.75 2.10
CA LEU A 85 -0.80 12.51 0.85
C LEU A 85 0.50 12.54 0.05
N MET A 86 0.72 11.51 -0.75
CA MET A 86 1.92 11.36 -1.59
C MET A 86 1.68 10.38 -2.74
N THR A 87 2.51 10.48 -3.77
CA THR A 87 2.58 9.51 -4.88
C THR A 87 3.20 8.18 -4.40
N ASN A 88 3.29 7.19 -5.31
CA ASN A 88 3.95 5.92 -5.00
C ASN A 88 5.44 6.14 -4.71
N ARG A 89 5.88 5.77 -3.50
CA ARG A 89 7.26 5.93 -3.04
C ARG A 89 7.54 5.12 -1.77
N PRO A 90 8.81 4.84 -1.44
CA PRO A 90 9.16 4.05 -0.25
C PRO A 90 8.61 4.63 1.05
N GLU A 91 8.58 5.95 1.19
CA GLU A 91 8.08 6.62 2.40
C GLU A 91 6.58 6.39 2.64
N PHE A 92 5.80 6.08 1.59
CA PHE A 92 4.42 5.63 1.76
C PHE A 92 4.39 4.30 2.52
N LEU A 93 5.24 3.34 2.14
CA LEU A 93 5.31 2.03 2.77
C LEU A 93 5.83 2.13 4.20
N VAL A 94 6.88 2.93 4.44
CA VAL A 94 7.39 3.18 5.80
C VAL A 94 6.29 3.78 6.67
N SER A 95 5.58 4.80 6.18
CA SER A 95 4.47 5.44 6.91
C SER A 95 3.33 4.46 7.17
N TRP A 96 2.95 3.69 6.17
CA TRP A 96 1.90 2.68 6.23
C TRP A 96 2.14 1.66 7.35
N PHE A 97 3.33 1.05 7.35
CA PHE A 97 3.66 0.03 8.35
C PHE A 97 3.93 0.61 9.73
N ALA A 98 4.51 1.81 9.83
CA ALA A 98 4.76 2.47 11.11
C ALA A 98 3.43 2.81 11.82
N LEU A 99 2.47 3.37 11.10
CA LEU A 99 1.13 3.67 11.63
C LEU A 99 0.39 2.38 12.02
N ALA A 100 0.42 1.36 11.16
CA ALA A 100 -0.15 0.05 11.48
C ALA A 100 0.46 -0.53 12.77
N ARG A 101 1.77 -0.38 12.98
CA ARG A 101 2.51 -0.92 14.13
C ARG A 101 2.11 -0.29 15.45
N ILE A 102 1.86 1.02 15.48
CA ILE A 102 1.39 1.72 16.68
C ILE A 102 -0.13 1.71 16.84
N GLY A 103 -0.86 1.10 15.91
CA GLY A 103 -2.33 1.02 15.91
C GLY A 103 -3.02 2.34 15.54
N ALA A 104 -2.32 3.28 14.93
CA ALA A 104 -2.94 4.46 14.34
C ALA A 104 -3.69 4.09 13.05
N ILE A 105 -4.78 4.78 12.79
CA ILE A 105 -5.65 4.52 11.64
C ILE A 105 -5.14 5.30 10.43
N ILE A 106 -4.85 4.62 9.35
CA ILE A 106 -4.28 5.18 8.12
C ILE A 106 -5.41 5.71 7.23
N SER A 107 -5.36 6.99 6.84
CA SER A 107 -6.29 7.59 5.87
C SER A 107 -5.52 7.99 4.60
N PRO A 108 -5.36 7.07 3.62
CA PRO A 108 -4.62 7.37 2.41
C PRO A 108 -5.42 8.31 1.50
N MET A 109 -4.74 9.31 0.94
CA MET A 109 -5.36 10.37 0.13
C MET A 109 -4.88 10.31 -1.31
N ASN A 110 -5.76 10.66 -2.24
CA ASN A 110 -5.41 10.79 -3.64
C ASN A 110 -4.51 12.03 -3.86
N PRO A 111 -3.27 11.90 -4.39
CA PRO A 111 -2.39 13.03 -4.67
C PRO A 111 -2.92 14.03 -5.70
N SER A 112 -3.96 13.66 -6.44
CA SER A 112 -4.63 14.55 -7.41
C SER A 112 -5.70 15.44 -6.79
N TYR A 113 -5.98 15.29 -5.49
CA TYR A 113 -6.95 16.11 -4.78
C TYR A 113 -6.57 17.60 -4.82
N LYS A 114 -7.60 18.44 -4.76
CA LYS A 114 -7.48 19.88 -4.60
C LYS A 114 -7.79 20.26 -3.16
N GLU A 115 -7.69 21.53 -2.84
CA GLU A 115 -7.92 22.06 -1.49
C GLU A 115 -9.22 21.57 -0.85
N ARG A 116 -10.32 21.57 -1.62
CA ARG A 116 -11.64 21.15 -1.12
C ARG A 116 -11.65 19.69 -0.66
N GLU A 117 -11.12 18.78 -1.47
CA GLU A 117 -11.06 17.34 -1.14
C GLU A 117 -10.09 17.07 0.01
N VAL A 118 -8.96 17.78 0.05
CA VAL A 118 -7.98 17.69 1.15
C VAL A 118 -8.61 18.16 2.46
N ALA A 119 -9.26 19.34 2.48
CA ALA A 119 -9.95 19.84 3.67
C ALA A 119 -11.07 18.89 4.13
N TYR A 120 -11.85 18.38 3.16
CA TYR A 120 -12.91 17.44 3.46
C TYR A 120 -12.40 16.18 4.14
N GLN A 121 -11.42 15.48 3.55
CA GLN A 121 -10.94 14.22 4.10
C GLN A 121 -10.22 14.40 5.45
N LEU A 122 -9.47 15.49 5.64
CA LEU A 122 -8.83 15.82 6.92
C LEU A 122 -9.88 16.02 8.04
N ASN A 123 -10.97 16.72 7.74
CA ASN A 123 -12.04 16.97 8.71
C ASN A 123 -12.92 15.73 8.95
N ASP A 124 -13.34 15.04 7.89
CA ASP A 124 -14.21 13.86 8.00
C ASP A 124 -13.52 12.70 8.73
N SER A 125 -12.22 12.52 8.52
CA SER A 125 -11.42 11.56 9.27
C SER A 125 -10.96 12.07 10.64
N GLU A 126 -11.15 13.35 10.95
CA GLU A 126 -10.59 14.01 12.15
C GLU A 126 -9.08 13.72 12.31
N ALA A 127 -8.32 13.82 11.21
CA ALA A 127 -6.92 13.47 11.21
C ALA A 127 -6.10 14.40 12.10
N VAL A 128 -5.31 13.81 13.01
CA VAL A 128 -4.42 14.57 13.91
C VAL A 128 -3.07 14.87 13.28
N ALA A 129 -2.69 14.11 12.25
CA ALA A 129 -1.45 14.31 11.52
C ALA A 129 -1.63 14.01 10.03
N ILE A 130 -0.72 14.57 9.23
CA ILE A 130 -0.57 14.24 7.81
C ILE A 130 0.90 14.02 7.47
N VAL A 131 1.19 12.94 6.73
CA VAL A 131 2.47 12.75 6.06
C VAL A 131 2.28 13.16 4.60
N VAL A 132 2.96 14.21 4.18
CA VAL A 132 2.74 14.85 2.89
C VAL A 132 4.03 14.98 2.08
N GLN A 133 3.96 14.68 0.78
CA GLN A 133 5.05 14.95 -0.14
C GLN A 133 5.24 16.47 -0.32
N ARG A 134 6.49 16.93 -0.35
CA ARG A 134 6.85 18.36 -0.39
C ARG A 134 6.07 19.16 -1.44
N GLU A 135 5.91 18.61 -2.64
CA GLU A 135 5.23 19.25 -3.75
C GLU A 135 3.73 19.47 -3.51
N LEU A 136 3.15 18.70 -2.57
CA LEU A 136 1.73 18.79 -2.19
C LEU A 136 1.51 19.59 -0.89
N LEU A 137 2.59 19.99 -0.21
CA LEU A 137 2.51 20.79 1.02
C LEU A 137 1.68 22.07 0.87
N PRO A 138 1.76 22.84 -0.23
CA PRO A 138 0.96 24.04 -0.40
C PRO A 138 -0.56 23.80 -0.29
N LEU A 139 -1.04 22.61 -0.72
CA LEU A 139 -2.47 22.26 -0.58
C LEU A 139 -2.87 22.11 0.90
N VAL A 140 -2.00 21.52 1.71
CA VAL A 140 -2.25 21.34 3.15
C VAL A 140 -2.20 22.70 3.85
N GLN A 141 -1.23 23.55 3.53
CA GLN A 141 -1.09 24.89 4.10
C GLN A 141 -2.31 25.76 3.79
N ALA A 142 -2.84 25.70 2.56
CA ALA A 142 -4.01 26.48 2.14
C ALA A 142 -5.28 26.13 2.93
N VAL A 143 -5.39 24.92 3.45
CA VAL A 143 -6.58 24.44 4.18
C VAL A 143 -6.36 24.29 5.69
N HIS A 144 -5.15 24.53 6.19
CA HIS A 144 -4.79 24.23 7.58
C HIS A 144 -5.67 24.99 8.59
N ALA A 145 -6.03 26.25 8.32
CA ALA A 145 -6.94 27.01 9.17
C ALA A 145 -8.36 26.43 9.26
N GLN A 146 -8.73 25.57 8.31
CA GLN A 146 -10.04 24.90 8.23
C GLN A 146 -10.02 23.48 8.81
N THR A 147 -8.88 23.00 9.29
CA THR A 147 -8.66 21.62 9.76
C THR A 147 -8.19 21.61 11.22
N PRO A 148 -9.04 21.96 12.19
CA PRO A 148 -8.64 22.21 13.58
C PRO A 148 -8.10 20.97 14.32
N ALA A 149 -8.40 19.77 13.86
CA ALA A 149 -7.87 18.54 14.44
C ALA A 149 -6.40 18.30 14.05
N LEU A 150 -5.93 18.84 12.92
CA LEU A 150 -4.60 18.62 12.38
C LEU A 150 -3.53 19.35 13.21
N LYS A 151 -2.71 18.58 13.93
CA LYS A 151 -1.66 19.07 14.84
C LYS A 151 -0.25 18.91 14.27
N HIS A 152 -0.03 17.92 13.41
CA HIS A 152 1.31 17.56 12.94
C HIS A 152 1.35 17.45 11.42
N ILE A 153 2.29 18.13 10.78
CA ILE A 153 2.56 18.05 9.34
C ILE A 153 3.96 17.47 9.17
N ILE A 154 4.07 16.27 8.59
CA ILE A 154 5.33 15.57 8.35
C ILE A 154 5.63 15.59 6.85
N ILE A 155 6.74 16.24 6.48
CA ILE A 155 7.08 16.50 5.07
C ILE A 155 8.07 15.45 4.57
N VAL A 156 7.70 14.73 3.52
CA VAL A 156 8.56 13.83 2.76
C VAL A 156 9.32 14.61 1.70
N GLY A 157 10.63 14.37 1.58
CA GLY A 157 11.51 15.10 0.65
C GLY A 157 12.05 16.42 1.20
N ALA A 158 11.91 16.66 2.52
CA ALA A 158 12.61 17.74 3.21
C ALA A 158 13.90 17.20 3.83
N ASP A 159 15.05 17.68 3.34
CA ASP A 159 16.37 17.16 3.75
C ASP A 159 16.87 17.74 5.08
N GLN A 160 16.22 18.77 5.62
CA GLN A 160 16.63 19.47 6.84
C GLN A 160 15.49 19.52 7.86
N GLN A 161 15.88 19.69 9.14
CA GLN A 161 14.92 19.97 10.20
C GLN A 161 14.15 21.25 9.86
N VAL A 162 12.84 21.13 9.76
CA VAL A 162 11.93 22.29 9.55
C VAL A 162 11.85 23.05 10.86
N ARG A 163 11.91 24.39 10.80
CA ARG A 163 11.88 25.23 12.01
C ARG A 163 10.50 25.80 12.36
N GLU A 164 9.47 25.35 11.66
CA GLU A 164 8.10 25.76 11.92
C GLU A 164 7.47 24.87 13.01
N PRO A 165 6.73 25.45 13.97
CA PRO A 165 6.02 24.66 14.98
C PRO A 165 5.09 23.63 14.33
N GLN A 166 5.08 22.40 14.86
CA GLN A 166 4.22 21.30 14.39
C GLN A 166 4.51 20.81 12.95
N VAL A 167 5.59 21.28 12.33
CA VAL A 167 6.04 20.83 11.01
C VAL A 167 7.38 20.07 11.15
N TYR A 168 7.47 18.89 10.57
CA TYR A 168 8.59 17.98 10.75
C TYR A 168 9.10 17.45 9.42
N SER A 169 10.41 17.17 9.33
CA SER A 169 10.99 16.43 8.21
C SER A 169 10.88 14.92 8.47
N PHE A 170 10.29 14.18 7.53
CA PHE A 170 10.24 12.72 7.58
C PHE A 170 11.64 12.11 7.71
N GLY A 171 12.59 12.55 6.87
CA GLY A 171 13.96 12.05 6.89
C GLY A 171 14.65 12.31 8.23
N HIS A 172 14.48 13.52 8.81
CA HIS A 172 15.01 13.83 10.12
C HIS A 172 14.43 12.93 11.22
N LEU A 173 13.10 12.75 11.22
CA LEU A 173 12.43 11.88 12.20
C LEU A 173 12.97 10.44 12.14
N VAL A 174 13.10 9.87 10.95
CA VAL A 174 13.60 8.51 10.76
C VAL A 174 15.07 8.39 11.19
N HIS A 175 15.89 9.42 10.93
CA HIS A 175 17.31 9.38 11.27
C HIS A 175 17.62 9.58 12.76
N THR A 176 16.73 10.25 13.48
CA THR A 176 16.98 10.60 14.90
C THR A 176 16.35 9.63 15.90
N HIS A 177 15.52 8.70 15.44
CA HIS A 177 14.84 7.75 16.31
C HIS A 177 15.40 6.34 16.16
N ALA A 178 15.27 5.55 17.24
CA ALA A 178 15.80 4.19 17.29
C ALA A 178 15.11 3.26 16.29
N PRO A 179 15.85 2.44 15.52
CA PRO A 179 15.30 1.48 14.59
C PRO A 179 14.82 0.18 15.28
N THR A 180 14.58 0.22 16.57
CA THR A 180 14.11 -0.91 17.38
C THR A 180 12.60 -0.89 17.51
N PRO A 181 11.94 -2.05 17.69
CA PRO A 181 10.48 -2.13 17.83
C PRO A 181 9.96 -1.13 18.89
N PRO A 182 8.89 -0.38 18.56
CA PRO A 182 8.33 0.60 19.50
C PRO A 182 7.64 -0.09 20.68
N THR A 183 7.65 0.57 21.83
CA THR A 183 6.88 0.13 22.99
C THR A 183 5.46 0.70 22.86
N SER A 184 4.57 -0.02 22.24
CA SER A 184 3.15 0.34 22.10
C SER A 184 2.28 -0.91 22.22
N PRO A 185 1.01 -0.77 22.63
CA PRO A 185 0.08 -1.90 22.60
C PRO A 185 -0.12 -2.42 21.18
N VAL A 186 0.04 -3.74 20.99
CA VAL A 186 -0.25 -4.38 19.71
C VAL A 186 -1.72 -4.19 19.36
N PRO A 187 -2.06 -3.75 18.14
CA PRO A 187 -3.46 -3.65 17.72
C PRO A 187 -4.18 -4.99 17.76
N ALA A 188 -5.47 -4.96 18.08
CA ALA A 188 -6.29 -6.17 18.01
C ALA A 188 -6.64 -6.51 16.55
N TRP A 189 -6.98 -7.76 16.32
CA TRP A 189 -7.35 -8.28 14.99
C TRP A 189 -8.52 -7.53 14.33
N GLU A 190 -9.49 -7.08 15.14
CA GLU A 190 -10.67 -6.35 14.68
C GLU A 190 -10.51 -4.81 14.73
N ASP A 191 -9.38 -4.29 15.23
CA ASP A 191 -9.13 -2.85 15.20
C ASP A 191 -9.10 -2.33 13.77
N VAL A 192 -9.55 -1.09 13.56
CA VAL A 192 -9.50 -0.43 12.26
C VAL A 192 -8.05 -0.12 11.91
N LEU A 193 -7.59 -0.63 10.76
CA LEU A 193 -6.26 -0.36 10.20
C LEU A 193 -6.28 0.88 9.31
N THR A 194 -7.29 0.99 8.44
CA THR A 194 -7.28 2.03 7.41
C THR A 194 -8.69 2.46 7.02
N ILE A 195 -8.79 3.71 6.58
CA ILE A 195 -10.03 4.31 6.07
C ILE A 195 -9.74 4.89 4.67
N PRO A 196 -9.68 4.04 3.60
CA PRO A 196 -9.62 4.55 2.24
C PRO A 196 -10.96 5.19 1.83
N TYR A 197 -10.89 6.26 1.05
CA TYR A 197 -12.08 6.98 0.58
C TYR A 197 -12.48 6.52 -0.82
N SER A 198 -13.77 6.17 -0.97
CA SER A 198 -14.35 5.82 -2.26
C SER A 198 -15.15 7.01 -2.83
N SER A 199 -15.10 7.18 -4.16
CA SER A 199 -15.99 8.11 -4.85
C SER A 199 -17.42 7.56 -4.75
N GLY A 200 -18.21 8.06 -3.81
CA GLY A 200 -19.61 7.69 -3.68
C GLY A 200 -20.41 8.11 -4.93
N THR A 201 -21.40 7.31 -5.31
CA THR A 201 -22.30 7.61 -6.45
C THR A 201 -23.22 8.80 -6.19
N THR A 202 -23.30 9.31 -4.98
CA THR A 202 -24.31 10.28 -4.51
C THR A 202 -23.76 11.53 -3.84
N GLY A 203 -22.47 11.87 -3.99
CA GLY A 203 -21.94 13.09 -3.34
C GLY A 203 -20.46 13.01 -2.93
N LEU A 204 -20.15 13.49 -1.73
CA LEU A 204 -18.77 13.50 -1.21
C LEU A 204 -18.22 12.07 -1.00
N PRO A 205 -16.90 11.87 -1.15
CA PRO A 205 -16.27 10.57 -0.89
C PRO A 205 -16.57 10.08 0.53
N LYS A 206 -16.71 8.77 0.69
CA LYS A 206 -16.99 8.11 1.98
C LYS A 206 -15.79 7.29 2.41
N GLY A 207 -15.40 7.43 3.68
CA GLY A 207 -14.37 6.62 4.31
C GLY A 207 -14.88 5.21 4.59
N VAL A 208 -14.19 4.19 4.08
CA VAL A 208 -14.51 2.77 4.30
C VAL A 208 -13.59 2.23 5.38
N MET A 209 -14.13 1.86 6.53
CA MET A 209 -13.35 1.30 7.63
C MET A 209 -12.96 -0.16 7.34
N LEU A 210 -11.67 -0.42 7.25
CA LEU A 210 -11.11 -1.76 7.08
C LEU A 210 -10.25 -2.13 8.30
N SER A 211 -10.56 -3.27 8.92
CA SER A 211 -9.80 -3.77 10.06
C SER A 211 -8.50 -4.46 9.61
N HIS A 212 -7.58 -4.69 10.56
CA HIS A 212 -6.40 -5.54 10.34
C HIS A 212 -6.79 -6.88 9.73
N LYS A 213 -7.88 -7.50 10.24
CA LYS A 213 -8.45 -8.75 9.72
C LYS A 213 -8.83 -8.65 8.23
N ASN A 214 -9.56 -7.61 7.86
CA ASN A 214 -10.01 -7.48 6.47
C ASN A 214 -8.83 -7.48 5.49
N VAL A 215 -7.78 -6.71 5.81
CA VAL A 215 -6.62 -6.57 4.94
C VAL A 215 -5.77 -7.86 4.91
N VAL A 216 -5.57 -8.52 6.06
CA VAL A 216 -4.87 -9.81 6.13
C VAL A 216 -5.62 -10.89 5.36
N CYS A 217 -6.93 -11.03 5.57
CA CYS A 217 -7.72 -12.04 4.86
C CYS A 217 -7.69 -11.82 3.34
N ASN A 218 -7.80 -10.57 2.89
CA ASN A 218 -7.71 -10.23 1.47
C ASN A 218 -6.32 -10.58 0.89
N ALA A 219 -5.23 -10.26 1.60
CA ALA A 219 -3.88 -10.62 1.18
C ALA A 219 -3.69 -12.15 1.10
N CYS A 220 -4.19 -12.93 2.08
CA CYS A 220 -4.16 -14.39 2.05
C CYS A 220 -4.90 -14.96 0.82
N GLN A 221 -6.07 -14.42 0.50
CA GLN A 221 -6.84 -14.83 -0.68
C GLN A 221 -6.09 -14.55 -1.97
N SER A 222 -5.46 -13.36 -2.06
CA SER A 222 -4.65 -12.97 -3.22
C SER A 222 -3.41 -13.86 -3.38
N LEU A 223 -2.72 -14.19 -2.28
CA LEU A 223 -1.58 -15.11 -2.28
C LEU A 223 -1.97 -16.50 -2.79
N ALA A 224 -3.08 -17.03 -2.31
CA ALA A 224 -3.54 -18.36 -2.70
C ALA A 224 -3.96 -18.41 -4.19
N THR A 225 -4.62 -17.36 -4.66
CA THR A 225 -5.12 -17.29 -6.05
C THR A 225 -3.98 -17.11 -7.06
N ALA A 226 -3.05 -16.19 -6.79
CA ALA A 226 -1.96 -15.86 -7.70
C ALA A 226 -0.67 -16.67 -7.45
N ARG A 227 -0.66 -17.55 -6.44
CA ARG A 227 0.48 -18.39 -6.04
C ARG A 227 1.77 -17.59 -5.88
N ILE A 228 1.68 -16.47 -5.18
CA ILE A 228 2.80 -15.56 -4.99
C ILE A 228 3.76 -16.10 -3.94
N THR A 229 5.05 -15.98 -4.21
CA THR A 229 6.15 -16.46 -3.37
C THR A 229 7.17 -15.37 -3.10
N SER A 230 8.14 -15.65 -2.24
CA SER A 230 9.27 -14.74 -1.95
C SER A 230 10.26 -14.57 -3.11
N GLN A 231 10.08 -15.31 -4.21
CA GLN A 231 10.90 -15.17 -5.43
C GLN A 231 10.25 -14.24 -6.45
N ASP A 232 9.02 -13.82 -6.20
CA ASP A 232 8.30 -12.97 -7.13
C ASP A 232 8.72 -11.51 -7.02
N ARG A 233 8.68 -10.84 -8.17
CA ARG A 233 8.97 -9.41 -8.31
C ARG A 233 7.75 -8.74 -8.94
N MET A 234 7.09 -7.90 -8.17
CA MET A 234 5.82 -7.28 -8.53
C MET A 234 6.06 -5.86 -9.02
N LEU A 235 5.70 -5.54 -10.26
CA LEU A 235 5.72 -4.17 -10.73
C LEU A 235 4.48 -3.42 -10.22
N VAL A 236 4.71 -2.37 -9.44
CA VAL A 236 3.67 -1.62 -8.74
C VAL A 236 3.63 -0.18 -9.25
N PHE A 237 2.74 0.12 -10.18
CA PHE A 237 2.40 1.46 -10.66
C PHE A 237 0.98 1.89 -10.31
N VAL A 238 0.14 0.93 -9.90
CA VAL A 238 -1.18 1.28 -9.35
C VAL A 238 -1.02 2.12 -8.10
N PRO A 239 -1.88 3.14 -7.88
CA PRO A 239 -1.74 4.02 -6.75
C PRO A 239 -1.79 3.28 -5.42
N LEU A 240 -0.77 3.47 -4.57
CA LEU A 240 -0.69 2.82 -3.25
C LEU A 240 -1.79 3.30 -2.30
N TYR A 241 -2.32 4.50 -2.49
CA TYR A 241 -3.44 5.03 -1.71
C TYR A 241 -4.78 4.35 -2.04
N HIS A 242 -4.89 3.66 -3.18
CA HIS A 242 -6.09 2.97 -3.61
C HIS A 242 -6.18 1.58 -3.00
N ILE A 243 -7.41 1.04 -2.82
CA ILE A 243 -7.62 -0.30 -2.24
C ILE A 243 -6.84 -1.40 -2.98
N TYR A 244 -6.65 -1.27 -4.28
CA TYR A 244 -5.83 -2.19 -5.07
C TYR A 244 -4.33 -2.12 -4.67
N GLY A 245 -3.79 -0.91 -4.46
CA GLY A 245 -2.43 -0.73 -3.93
C GLY A 245 -2.27 -1.31 -2.52
N ILE A 246 -3.27 -1.10 -1.65
CA ILE A 246 -3.30 -1.68 -0.29
C ILE A 246 -3.23 -3.21 -0.35
N MET A 247 -3.97 -3.83 -1.26
CA MET A 247 -3.91 -5.28 -1.48
C MET A 247 -2.50 -5.72 -1.91
N LEU A 248 -1.85 -5.00 -2.83
CA LEU A 248 -0.48 -5.32 -3.28
C LEU A 248 0.56 -5.17 -2.16
N ILE A 249 0.47 -4.12 -1.32
CA ILE A 249 1.34 -3.95 -0.14
C ILE A 249 1.20 -5.17 0.78
N GLY A 250 -0.02 -5.56 1.13
CA GLY A 250 -0.28 -6.71 2.00
C GLY A 250 0.24 -8.02 1.41
N THR A 251 -0.03 -8.24 0.13
CA THR A 251 0.33 -9.48 -0.58
C THR A 251 1.86 -9.62 -0.70
N ALA A 252 2.57 -8.57 -1.13
CA ALA A 252 4.03 -8.58 -1.23
C ALA A 252 4.68 -8.82 0.14
N SER A 253 4.23 -8.08 1.14
CA SER A 253 4.81 -8.18 2.49
C SER A 253 4.57 -9.52 3.14
N MET A 254 3.41 -10.16 2.94
CA MET A 254 3.14 -11.50 3.49
C MET A 254 3.93 -12.61 2.80
N SER A 255 4.24 -12.46 1.51
CA SER A 255 4.98 -13.46 0.74
C SER A 255 6.49 -13.33 0.85
N GLY A 256 7.01 -12.16 1.20
CA GLY A 256 8.43 -11.83 1.06
C GLY A 256 8.84 -11.48 -0.37
N ALA A 257 7.87 -11.17 -1.25
CA ALA A 257 8.10 -10.76 -2.64
C ALA A 257 8.63 -9.32 -2.72
N THR A 258 9.33 -9.00 -3.82
CA THR A 258 9.86 -7.66 -4.07
C THR A 258 8.79 -6.77 -4.72
N MET A 259 8.60 -5.57 -4.22
CA MET A 259 7.85 -4.52 -4.90
C MET A 259 8.79 -3.61 -5.69
N VAL A 260 8.71 -3.63 -7.00
CA VAL A 260 9.37 -2.66 -7.88
C VAL A 260 8.36 -1.53 -8.13
N VAL A 261 8.58 -0.38 -7.51
CA VAL A 261 7.60 0.70 -7.46
C VAL A 261 7.88 1.74 -8.53
N MET A 262 6.85 2.10 -9.30
CA MET A 262 6.86 3.28 -10.17
C MET A 262 6.03 4.38 -9.52
N GLU A 263 6.54 5.60 -9.56
CA GLU A 263 5.81 6.77 -9.01
C GLU A 263 4.47 6.98 -9.73
N ARG A 264 4.49 6.83 -11.06
CA ARG A 264 3.32 6.83 -11.94
C ARG A 264 3.59 5.94 -13.14
N PHE A 265 2.53 5.50 -13.81
CA PHE A 265 2.68 4.68 -15.00
C PHE A 265 3.24 5.50 -16.18
N GLU A 266 4.29 4.96 -16.82
CA GLU A 266 4.88 5.40 -18.09
C GLU A 266 5.21 4.14 -18.90
N THR A 267 4.69 4.05 -20.12
CA THR A 267 4.71 2.79 -20.92
C THR A 267 6.13 2.29 -21.15
N GLU A 268 7.01 3.15 -21.66
CA GLU A 268 8.40 2.76 -21.95
C GLU A 268 9.15 2.35 -20.68
N ARG A 269 9.04 3.15 -19.61
CA ARG A 269 9.69 2.82 -18.33
C ARG A 269 9.16 1.54 -17.72
N CYS A 270 7.88 1.25 -17.89
CA CYS A 270 7.27 -0.02 -17.48
C CYS A 270 7.95 -1.20 -18.19
N LEU A 271 8.11 -1.15 -19.50
CA LEU A 271 8.76 -2.20 -20.30
C LEU A 271 10.23 -2.38 -19.93
N GLN A 272 10.96 -1.27 -19.74
CA GLN A 272 12.35 -1.30 -19.26
C GLN A 272 12.44 -1.99 -17.89
N LEU A 273 11.61 -1.62 -16.92
CA LEU A 273 11.61 -2.21 -15.59
C LEU A 273 11.25 -3.70 -15.61
N ILE A 274 10.33 -4.13 -16.48
CA ILE A 274 10.02 -5.56 -16.63
C ILE A 274 11.28 -6.34 -16.99
N GLN A 275 12.05 -5.86 -17.94
CA GLN A 275 13.28 -6.51 -18.38
C GLN A 275 14.42 -6.36 -17.35
N GLU A 276 14.72 -5.12 -16.91
CA GLU A 276 15.82 -4.80 -15.99
C GLU A 276 15.67 -5.50 -14.65
N GLN A 277 14.47 -5.44 -14.10
CA GLN A 277 14.14 -5.97 -12.77
C GLN A 277 13.60 -7.40 -12.81
N ARG A 278 13.53 -8.03 -14.00
CA ARG A 278 13.01 -9.38 -14.17
C ARG A 278 11.66 -9.59 -13.50
N ILE A 279 10.72 -8.69 -13.77
CA ILE A 279 9.37 -8.72 -13.18
C ILE A 279 8.67 -10.04 -13.49
N THR A 280 8.07 -10.65 -12.47
CA THR A 280 7.31 -11.89 -12.61
C THR A 280 5.80 -11.68 -12.56
N LEU A 281 5.35 -10.60 -11.91
CA LEU A 281 3.94 -10.29 -11.73
C LEU A 281 3.64 -8.84 -12.14
N LEU A 282 2.73 -8.70 -13.10
CA LEU A 282 2.24 -7.42 -13.59
C LEU A 282 0.77 -7.24 -13.19
N TYR A 283 0.53 -6.56 -12.08
CA TYR A 283 -0.81 -6.18 -11.67
C TYR A 283 -1.26 -4.92 -12.40
N SER A 284 -2.27 -5.03 -13.23
CA SER A 284 -2.65 -3.96 -14.14
C SER A 284 -4.16 -3.74 -14.20
N VAL A 285 -4.53 -2.69 -14.90
CA VAL A 285 -5.91 -2.35 -15.26
C VAL A 285 -6.01 -2.22 -16.79
N PRO A 286 -7.19 -2.41 -17.39
CA PRO A 286 -7.33 -2.40 -18.85
C PRO A 286 -6.74 -1.15 -19.52
N GLN A 287 -6.87 0.02 -18.91
CA GLN A 287 -6.35 1.29 -19.42
C GLN A 287 -4.82 1.32 -19.57
N VAL A 288 -4.11 0.46 -18.87
CA VAL A 288 -2.65 0.32 -18.95
C VAL A 288 -2.25 -0.76 -19.95
N LEU A 289 -3.01 -1.84 -20.03
CA LEU A 289 -2.70 -2.97 -20.94
C LEU A 289 -2.73 -2.55 -22.40
N THR A 290 -3.69 -1.71 -22.81
CA THR A 290 -3.80 -1.25 -24.19
C THR A 290 -2.55 -0.48 -24.66
N PRO A 291 -2.07 0.59 -23.97
CA PRO A 291 -0.84 1.26 -24.35
C PRO A 291 0.39 0.36 -24.36
N LEU A 292 0.43 -0.66 -23.47
CA LEU A 292 1.53 -1.63 -23.46
C LEU A 292 1.48 -2.54 -24.69
N SER A 293 0.30 -3.08 -25.04
CA SER A 293 0.14 -3.99 -26.19
C SER A 293 0.37 -3.29 -27.53
N ASP A 294 0.02 -2.02 -27.62
CA ASP A 294 0.12 -1.22 -28.85
C ASP A 294 1.49 -0.51 -28.98
N TRP A 295 2.41 -0.74 -28.04
CA TRP A 295 3.71 -0.10 -28.06
C TRP A 295 4.55 -0.54 -29.28
N PRO A 296 4.98 0.38 -30.17
CA PRO A 296 5.60 0.02 -31.44
C PRO A 296 6.87 -0.84 -31.29
N GLN A 297 7.65 -0.59 -30.23
CA GLN A 297 8.90 -1.30 -29.93
C GLN A 297 8.71 -2.44 -28.91
N LEU A 298 7.49 -2.92 -28.65
CA LEU A 298 7.22 -3.96 -27.66
C LEU A 298 8.13 -5.20 -27.83
N LYS A 299 8.43 -5.57 -29.08
CA LYS A 299 9.24 -6.75 -29.41
C LYS A 299 10.73 -6.61 -29.05
N GLU A 300 11.19 -5.39 -28.76
CA GLU A 300 12.57 -5.11 -28.36
C GLU A 300 12.82 -5.42 -26.87
N TYR A 301 11.75 -5.62 -26.10
CA TYR A 301 11.84 -5.89 -24.67
C TYR A 301 11.66 -7.38 -24.35
N ASN A 302 12.47 -7.87 -23.41
CA ASN A 302 12.34 -9.23 -22.90
C ASN A 302 11.30 -9.28 -21.77
N LEU A 303 10.11 -9.79 -22.07
CA LEU A 303 8.99 -9.94 -21.13
C LEU A 303 8.81 -11.40 -20.66
N SER A 304 9.75 -12.29 -20.95
CA SER A 304 9.60 -13.75 -20.72
C SER A 304 9.51 -14.15 -19.23
N THR A 305 9.83 -13.25 -18.31
CA THR A 305 9.74 -13.51 -16.87
C THR A 305 8.32 -13.28 -16.32
N VAL A 306 7.47 -12.55 -17.03
CA VAL A 306 6.09 -12.25 -16.59
C VAL A 306 5.21 -13.49 -16.74
N ARG A 307 4.46 -13.85 -15.70
CA ARG A 307 3.59 -15.02 -15.63
C ARG A 307 2.15 -14.69 -15.22
#